data_9731a419260621beef5fc6555094b56c
#
_entry.id   9731a419260621beef5fc6555094b56c
#
_cell.length_a   1.000
_cell.length_b   1.000
_cell.length_c   1.000
_cell.angle_alpha   90.00
_cell.angle_beta   90.00
_cell.angle_gamma   90.00
#
_symmetry.space_group_name_H-M   'P 1'
#
loop_
_entity.id
_entity.type
_entity.pdbx_description
1 polymer ?
#
loop_
_entity_poly.entity_id
_entity_poly.type
_entity_poly.pdbx_seq_one_letter_code
_entity_poly.pdbx_strand_id
1 'polypeptide(L)'
;LKPYAYQNAGGKYSDVKCAFKLEGKNTVTYQLPEGYRTSSTLFIDPTLVFSTYSGSTADNFGYSATYDTKGAAFAAGSVFGVGYPLVTGAFIMNYVGGPTIVFSGGGTYPGDDMGITKYSPDGTQRIYSTYLGGFGQDLPHSLIANNNDELYILGTTDCDDYPVTTTAFDTTFNGGNDPGVFDGIAAHYTNGSDIVISRLSADGSQLLSSTYVGGSGNDGINYRAGQPYSSPGFLRHNYADEVRGEIDIDQSNNVYVVSCTRSANFPRTASTFQSSFGGGLDACVFKMDANLTSMVWSTTFGGTDDDAAYSVSIDNNENLFVAGGTRSSNFPVTSGTVSNTFAGGDADGFIAHINKNGQQLIASTYYGFGDYDQIYFVELDKANYVYVLGQADNAASNYIKNAAYSKVNGGQFISKFTPQLDSLIWSTSWGRGLGVTD
;
A
#
# COMPACT_ATOMS: atom_id res chain seq x y z
N LEU A 1 -7.73 -13.61 22.57
CA LEU A 1 -6.57 -12.84 23.02
C LEU A 1 -6.96 -12.05 24.27
N LYS A 2 -6.06 -11.92 25.23
CA LYS A 2 -6.27 -11.11 26.43
C LYS A 2 -5.43 -9.85 26.31
N PRO A 3 -5.98 -8.64 26.49
CA PRO A 3 -5.17 -7.43 26.42
C PRO A 3 -4.19 -7.42 27.61
N TYR A 4 -2.97 -6.93 27.36
CA TYR A 4 -1.99 -6.65 28.40
C TYR A 4 -2.06 -5.17 28.76
N ALA A 5 -2.12 -4.85 30.04
CA ALA A 5 -2.11 -3.48 30.50
C ALA A 5 -1.13 -3.28 31.65
N TYR A 6 -0.44 -2.16 31.68
CA TYR A 6 0.51 -1.80 32.72
C TYR A 6 0.57 -0.28 32.94
N GLN A 7 1.14 0.11 34.07
CA GLN A 7 1.48 1.50 34.37
C GLN A 7 2.97 1.64 34.63
N ASN A 8 3.55 2.76 34.21
CA ASN A 8 4.93 3.12 34.51
C ASN A 8 4.94 4.34 35.44
N ALA A 9 5.50 4.17 36.62
CA ALA A 9 5.69 5.23 37.59
C ALA A 9 7.17 5.31 37.97
N GLY A 10 7.87 6.32 37.43
CA GLY A 10 9.29 6.54 37.73
C GLY A 10 10.23 5.39 37.35
N GLY A 11 9.94 4.71 36.22
CA GLY A 11 10.73 3.58 35.73
C GLY A 11 10.33 2.21 36.31
N LYS A 12 9.35 2.18 37.23
CA LYS A 12 8.82 0.93 37.77
C LYS A 12 7.51 0.57 37.08
N TYR A 13 7.49 -0.60 36.44
CA TYR A 13 6.31 -1.16 35.79
C TYR A 13 5.45 -1.93 36.78
N SER A 14 4.14 -1.77 36.67
CA SER A 14 3.16 -2.55 37.43
C SER A 14 2.03 -2.98 36.50
N ASP A 15 1.72 -4.27 36.50
CA ASP A 15 0.64 -4.83 35.71
C ASP A 15 -0.71 -4.32 36.18
N VAL A 16 -1.63 -4.11 35.23
CA VAL A 16 -3.02 -3.76 35.48
C VAL A 16 -3.90 -4.83 34.86
N LYS A 17 -4.82 -5.39 35.62
CA LYS A 17 -5.77 -6.37 35.06
C LYS A 17 -6.64 -5.70 34.02
N CYS A 18 -6.61 -6.27 32.81
CA CYS A 18 -7.35 -5.79 31.66
C CYS A 18 -8.03 -6.95 30.94
N ALA A 19 -9.23 -6.69 30.44
CA ALA A 19 -9.98 -7.66 29.63
C ALA A 19 -10.77 -6.91 28.55
N PHE A 20 -11.06 -7.58 27.43
CA PHE A 20 -12.04 -7.06 26.48
C PHE A 20 -13.45 -7.19 27.06
N LYS A 21 -14.27 -6.18 26.83
CA LYS A 21 -15.70 -6.18 27.15
C LYS A 21 -16.49 -5.86 25.89
N LEU A 22 -17.46 -6.70 25.55
CA LEU A 22 -18.39 -6.42 24.49
C LEU A 22 -19.54 -5.55 25.03
N GLU A 23 -19.71 -4.36 24.50
CA GLU A 23 -20.83 -3.47 24.78
C GLU A 23 -21.80 -3.45 23.59
N GLY A 24 -23.02 -3.99 23.83
CA GLY A 24 -23.98 -4.22 22.76
C GLY A 24 -23.50 -5.31 21.78
N LYS A 25 -23.86 -5.19 20.52
CA LYS A 25 -23.53 -6.21 19.51
C LYS A 25 -22.18 -5.97 18.81
N ASN A 26 -21.66 -4.73 18.80
CA ASN A 26 -20.59 -4.32 17.89
C ASN A 26 -19.52 -3.41 18.53
N THR A 27 -19.57 -3.15 19.83
CA THR A 27 -18.59 -2.27 20.50
C THR A 27 -17.74 -3.09 21.44
N VAL A 28 -16.43 -3.10 21.23
CA VAL A 28 -15.46 -3.69 22.14
C VAL A 28 -14.81 -2.57 22.92
N THR A 29 -14.85 -2.69 24.25
CA THR A 29 -14.19 -1.78 25.20
C THR A 29 -13.22 -2.55 26.07
N TYR A 30 -12.38 -1.82 26.81
CA TYR A 30 -11.52 -2.41 27.82
C TYR A 30 -12.17 -2.33 29.19
N GLN A 31 -12.17 -3.45 29.89
CA GLN A 31 -12.57 -3.50 31.31
C GLN A 31 -11.34 -3.63 32.18
N LEU A 32 -11.23 -2.75 33.15
CA LEU A 32 -10.16 -2.71 34.16
C LEU A 32 -10.76 -3.02 35.54
N PRO A 33 -10.97 -4.32 35.86
CA PRO A 33 -11.80 -4.73 37.01
C PRO A 33 -11.25 -4.30 38.37
N GLU A 34 -9.94 -4.08 38.47
CA GLU A 34 -9.28 -3.63 39.70
C GLU A 34 -8.92 -2.12 39.67
N GLY A 35 -9.34 -1.42 38.58
CA GLY A 35 -8.98 -0.03 38.38
C GLY A 35 -7.49 0.14 38.02
N TYR A 36 -7.07 1.39 38.03
CA TYR A 36 -5.68 1.81 37.84
C TYR A 36 -5.41 3.15 38.52
N ARG A 37 -4.16 3.52 38.69
CA ARG A 37 -3.77 4.80 39.29
C ARG A 37 -3.96 5.93 38.29
N THR A 38 -4.90 6.82 38.50
CA THR A 38 -5.19 7.95 37.58
C THR A 38 -4.07 9.00 37.52
N SER A 39 -3.14 8.96 38.47
CA SER A 39 -1.94 9.82 38.47
C SER A 39 -0.77 9.31 37.63
N SER A 40 -0.90 8.13 36.99
CA SER A 40 0.12 7.53 36.14
C SER A 40 -0.49 7.12 34.83
N THR A 41 0.27 7.23 33.73
CA THR A 41 -0.18 6.79 32.41
C THR A 41 -0.48 5.30 32.43
N LEU A 42 -1.65 4.93 31.94
CA LEU A 42 -2.03 3.55 31.67
C LEU A 42 -1.66 3.22 30.22
N PHE A 43 -0.92 2.14 30.04
CA PHE A 43 -0.61 1.55 28.74
C PHE A 43 -1.47 0.29 28.58
N ILE A 44 -2.18 0.17 27.45
CA ILE A 44 -2.90 -1.02 27.06
C ILE A 44 -2.29 -1.46 25.75
N ASP A 45 -1.43 -2.49 25.81
CA ASP A 45 -0.71 -3.00 24.65
C ASP A 45 -1.41 -4.22 24.07
N PRO A 46 -1.40 -4.39 22.74
CA PRO A 46 -1.77 -5.66 22.14
C PRO A 46 -0.77 -6.74 22.58
N THR A 47 -1.27 -7.93 22.85
CA THR A 47 -0.39 -9.06 23.16
C THR A 47 0.37 -9.45 21.90
N LEU A 48 1.69 -9.48 21.96
CA LEU A 48 2.51 -10.11 20.92
C LEU A 48 2.17 -11.60 20.89
N VAL A 49 1.55 -12.07 19.82
CA VAL A 49 1.17 -13.49 19.67
C VAL A 49 2.40 -14.31 19.32
N PHE A 50 3.15 -13.87 18.32
CA PHE A 50 4.45 -14.43 17.96
C PHE A 50 5.31 -13.38 17.25
N SER A 51 6.61 -13.62 17.22
CA SER A 51 7.56 -12.89 16.42
C SER A 51 8.58 -13.87 15.86
N THR A 52 8.87 -13.79 14.59
CA THR A 52 9.84 -14.66 13.92
C THR A 52 10.56 -13.91 12.83
N TYR A 53 11.75 -14.40 12.47
CA TYR A 53 12.45 -13.94 11.29
C TYR A 53 11.88 -14.64 10.05
N SER A 54 11.71 -13.87 8.97
CA SER A 54 11.37 -14.35 7.64
C SER A 54 12.49 -13.90 6.70
N GLY A 55 13.28 -14.83 6.20
CA GLY A 55 14.38 -14.46 5.33
C GLY A 55 15.26 -15.65 4.96
N SER A 56 16.21 -15.39 4.06
CA SER A 56 17.16 -16.34 3.50
C SER A 56 18.58 -16.07 3.99
N THR A 57 19.54 -16.71 3.36
CA THR A 57 20.99 -16.39 3.51
C THR A 57 21.42 -15.23 2.62
N ALA A 58 20.55 -14.78 1.69
CA ALA A 58 20.72 -13.56 0.89
C ALA A 58 19.97 -12.40 1.55
N ASP A 59 20.11 -11.20 1.00
CA ASP A 59 19.35 -10.03 1.45
C ASP A 59 17.86 -10.20 1.15
N ASN A 60 17.02 -9.73 2.06
CA ASN A 60 15.57 -9.79 1.96
C ASN A 60 14.98 -8.50 2.52
N PHE A 61 14.02 -7.92 1.80
CA PHE A 61 13.31 -6.72 2.23
C PHE A 61 11.82 -7.02 2.33
N GLY A 62 11.20 -6.69 3.46
CA GLY A 62 9.75 -6.85 3.66
C GLY A 62 8.98 -5.67 3.10
N TYR A 63 7.87 -5.93 2.42
CA TYR A 63 7.01 -4.89 1.83
C TYR A 63 5.60 -4.90 2.38
N SER A 64 4.96 -6.08 2.49
CA SER A 64 3.55 -6.16 2.82
C SER A 64 3.23 -7.38 3.68
N ALA A 65 2.15 -7.27 4.46
CA ALA A 65 1.61 -8.35 5.26
C ALA A 65 0.08 -8.26 5.33
N THR A 66 -0.57 -9.43 5.44
CA THR A 66 -2.00 -9.55 5.65
C THR A 66 -2.31 -10.79 6.49
N TYR A 67 -3.58 -11.08 6.71
CA TYR A 67 -4.02 -12.28 7.44
C TYR A 67 -5.28 -12.88 6.80
N ASP A 68 -5.48 -14.18 7.02
CA ASP A 68 -6.67 -14.87 6.56
C ASP A 68 -7.79 -14.92 7.61
N THR A 69 -8.92 -15.53 7.24
CA THR A 69 -10.11 -15.66 8.10
C THR A 69 -9.86 -16.44 9.39
N LYS A 70 -8.80 -17.23 9.44
CA LYS A 70 -8.39 -18.05 10.58
C LYS A 70 -7.31 -17.38 11.43
N GLY A 71 -6.82 -16.22 11.02
CA GLY A 71 -5.75 -15.49 11.67
C GLY A 71 -4.35 -15.97 11.32
N ALA A 72 -4.19 -16.76 10.26
CA ALA A 72 -2.87 -17.06 9.71
C ALA A 72 -2.28 -15.83 9.04
N ALA A 73 -1.02 -15.53 9.30
CA ALA A 73 -0.36 -14.33 8.80
C ALA A 73 0.37 -14.61 7.48
N PHE A 74 0.23 -13.70 6.53
CA PHE A 74 1.02 -13.68 5.30
C PHE A 74 2.04 -12.55 5.36
N ALA A 75 3.21 -12.81 4.81
CA ALA A 75 4.25 -11.81 4.59
C ALA A 75 4.83 -11.97 3.19
N ALA A 76 5.07 -10.85 2.52
CA ALA A 76 5.78 -10.80 1.25
C ALA A 76 6.89 -9.76 1.27
N GLY A 77 7.94 -10.05 0.51
CA GLY A 77 9.09 -9.18 0.33
C GLY A 77 9.93 -9.59 -0.86
N SER A 78 10.92 -8.82 -1.21
CA SER A 78 11.90 -9.20 -2.22
C SER A 78 13.00 -10.07 -1.63
N VAL A 79 13.47 -11.02 -2.43
CA VAL A 79 14.50 -12.00 -2.08
C VAL A 79 15.58 -12.00 -3.16
N PHE A 80 16.80 -11.65 -2.81
CA PHE A 80 17.94 -11.46 -3.74
C PHE A 80 18.80 -12.72 -3.87
N GLY A 81 18.25 -13.91 -3.73
CA GLY A 81 19.04 -15.13 -3.89
C GLY A 81 18.39 -16.39 -3.36
N VAL A 82 19.15 -17.46 -3.46
CA VAL A 82 18.73 -18.77 -2.98
C VAL A 82 18.70 -18.86 -1.46
N GLY A 83 18.02 -19.89 -0.94
CA GLY A 83 17.98 -20.19 0.51
C GLY A 83 16.79 -19.59 1.24
N TYR A 84 15.83 -19.00 0.53
CA TYR A 84 14.54 -18.67 1.13
C TYR A 84 13.90 -19.94 1.69
N PRO A 85 13.36 -19.90 2.90
CA PRO A 85 13.00 -21.12 3.60
C PRO A 85 11.67 -21.71 3.08
N LEU A 86 11.72 -22.37 1.95
CA LEU A 86 10.59 -22.95 1.23
C LEU A 86 9.94 -24.12 1.98
N VAL A 87 8.66 -24.35 1.69
CA VAL A 87 7.91 -25.53 2.12
C VAL A 87 7.69 -26.43 0.91
N THR A 88 8.00 -27.72 1.04
CA THR A 88 7.84 -28.71 -0.03
C THR A 88 6.41 -28.73 -0.57
N GLY A 89 6.24 -28.66 -1.87
CA GLY A 89 4.95 -28.61 -2.56
C GLY A 89 4.40 -27.21 -2.81
N ALA A 90 5.13 -26.16 -2.45
CA ALA A 90 4.80 -24.79 -2.84
C ALA A 90 4.90 -24.57 -4.36
N PHE A 91 4.26 -23.54 -4.87
CA PHE A 91 4.10 -23.28 -6.31
C PHE A 91 5.45 -23.15 -7.05
N ILE A 92 6.36 -22.28 -6.57
CA ILE A 92 7.72 -22.15 -7.11
C ILE A 92 8.74 -22.48 -6.03
N MET A 93 9.58 -23.47 -6.30
CA MET A 93 10.60 -23.99 -5.38
C MET A 93 12.01 -23.49 -5.72
N ASN A 94 12.19 -22.79 -6.82
CA ASN A 94 13.49 -22.32 -7.26
C ASN A 94 13.49 -20.80 -7.40
N TYR A 95 14.54 -20.18 -6.90
CA TYR A 95 14.83 -18.79 -7.18
C TYR A 95 15.21 -18.65 -8.66
N VAL A 96 14.60 -17.72 -9.36
CA VAL A 96 14.89 -17.38 -10.77
C VAL A 96 15.85 -16.19 -10.80
N GLY A 97 15.50 -15.10 -10.09
CA GLY A 97 16.27 -13.88 -10.04
C GLY A 97 16.42 -13.23 -11.41
N GLY A 98 17.50 -12.47 -11.61
CA GLY A 98 17.68 -11.70 -12.85
C GLY A 98 19.09 -11.20 -13.05
N PRO A 99 19.29 -10.24 -13.96
CA PRO A 99 20.58 -9.59 -14.19
C PRO A 99 21.12 -8.96 -12.92
N THR A 100 22.45 -9.00 -12.77
CA THR A 100 23.10 -8.35 -11.64
C THR A 100 23.05 -6.82 -11.77
N ILE A 101 22.50 -6.16 -10.77
CA ILE A 101 22.43 -4.71 -10.64
C ILE A 101 23.70 -4.20 -10.01
N VAL A 102 24.27 -3.13 -10.56
CA VAL A 102 25.44 -2.44 -10.00
C VAL A 102 25.00 -1.07 -9.50
N PHE A 103 25.16 -0.83 -8.20
CA PHE A 103 24.78 0.44 -7.55
C PHE A 103 25.88 1.48 -7.66
N SER A 104 25.53 2.74 -7.51
CA SER A 104 26.46 3.87 -7.52
C SER A 104 27.57 3.77 -6.47
N GLY A 105 27.31 3.07 -5.36
CA GLY A 105 28.27 2.76 -4.30
C GLY A 105 29.19 1.56 -4.56
N GLY A 106 29.07 0.88 -5.73
CA GLY A 106 29.88 -0.29 -6.11
C GLY A 106 29.38 -1.62 -5.53
N GLY A 107 28.24 -1.63 -4.83
CA GLY A 107 27.55 -2.85 -4.44
C GLY A 107 26.87 -3.52 -5.64
N THR A 108 26.69 -4.84 -5.58
CA THR A 108 26.01 -5.62 -6.62
C THR A 108 24.95 -6.51 -5.99
N TYR A 109 23.74 -6.51 -6.57
CA TYR A 109 22.66 -7.43 -6.23
C TYR A 109 22.19 -8.17 -7.49
N PRO A 110 21.87 -9.47 -7.41
CA PRO A 110 21.16 -10.15 -8.47
C PRO A 110 19.74 -9.59 -8.57
N GLY A 111 19.01 -9.88 -9.65
CA GLY A 111 17.58 -9.65 -9.72
C GLY A 111 16.85 -10.33 -8.55
N ASP A 112 15.67 -9.87 -8.21
CA ASP A 112 14.92 -10.40 -7.08
C ASP A 112 13.61 -11.07 -7.48
N ASP A 113 13.23 -12.10 -6.69
CA ASP A 113 11.90 -12.70 -6.75
C ASP A 113 11.09 -12.27 -5.53
N MET A 114 9.78 -12.24 -5.63
CA MET A 114 8.90 -12.12 -4.48
C MET A 114 9.02 -13.38 -3.60
N GLY A 115 9.37 -13.21 -2.34
CA GLY A 115 9.31 -14.27 -1.34
C GLY A 115 8.00 -14.16 -0.55
N ILE A 116 7.16 -15.20 -0.60
CA ILE A 116 5.84 -15.20 0.03
C ILE A 116 5.78 -16.31 1.07
N THR A 117 5.39 -15.97 2.31
CA THR A 117 5.26 -16.95 3.39
C THR A 117 3.94 -16.80 4.12
N LYS A 118 3.28 -17.93 4.42
CA LYS A 118 2.11 -18.03 5.29
C LYS A 118 2.47 -18.75 6.58
N TYR A 119 2.18 -18.12 7.71
CA TYR A 119 2.38 -18.67 9.07
C TYR A 119 1.07 -19.06 9.70
N SER A 120 1.09 -20.11 10.54
CA SER A 120 -0.04 -20.46 11.41
C SER A 120 -0.40 -19.30 12.36
N PRO A 121 -1.65 -19.23 12.87
CA PRO A 121 -2.09 -18.14 13.73
C PRO A 121 -1.26 -17.95 15.01
N ASP A 122 -0.59 -19.00 15.46
CA ASP A 122 0.30 -19.01 16.63
C ASP A 122 1.79 -18.85 16.26
N GLY A 123 2.10 -18.75 14.95
CA GLY A 123 3.47 -18.62 14.44
C GLY A 123 4.36 -19.85 14.60
N THR A 124 3.82 -20.98 15.06
CA THR A 124 4.63 -22.19 15.32
C THR A 124 4.95 -22.97 14.05
N GLN A 125 4.19 -22.76 12.98
CA GLN A 125 4.35 -23.44 11.70
C GLN A 125 4.37 -22.45 10.54
N ARG A 126 5.21 -22.73 9.56
CA ARG A 126 5.15 -22.18 8.23
C ARG A 126 4.25 -23.08 7.39
N ILE A 127 3.05 -22.58 7.03
CA ILE A 127 2.06 -23.35 6.29
C ILE A 127 2.54 -23.56 4.87
N TYR A 128 2.99 -22.48 4.21
CA TYR A 128 3.73 -22.55 2.96
C TYR A 128 4.72 -21.39 2.85
N SER A 129 5.65 -21.56 1.93
CA SER A 129 6.58 -20.52 1.53
C SER A 129 7.05 -20.81 0.12
N THR A 130 6.99 -19.82 -0.76
CA THR A 130 7.25 -19.92 -2.20
C THR A 130 7.97 -18.70 -2.70
N TYR A 131 8.71 -18.84 -3.80
CA TYR A 131 9.04 -17.71 -4.66
C TYR A 131 7.87 -17.41 -5.61
N LEU A 132 7.85 -16.20 -6.16
CA LEU A 132 6.99 -15.79 -7.26
C LEU A 132 7.73 -14.72 -8.06
N GLY A 133 8.08 -15.05 -9.31
CA GLY A 133 8.83 -14.16 -10.19
C GLY A 133 9.29 -14.85 -11.47
N GLY A 134 9.87 -14.06 -12.38
CA GLY A 134 10.51 -14.45 -13.61
C GLY A 134 12.00 -14.07 -13.61
N PHE A 135 12.62 -13.97 -14.79
CA PHE A 135 14.03 -13.59 -14.91
C PHE A 135 14.20 -12.07 -14.97
N GLY A 136 14.12 -11.41 -13.80
CA GLY A 136 14.24 -9.95 -13.69
C GLY A 136 14.09 -9.43 -12.28
N GLN A 137 13.31 -8.37 -12.13
CA GLN A 137 12.97 -7.72 -10.87
C GLN A 137 11.49 -7.93 -10.59
N ASP A 138 11.16 -8.57 -9.47
CA ASP A 138 9.79 -8.87 -9.07
C ASP A 138 9.55 -8.40 -7.63
N LEU A 139 8.81 -7.30 -7.47
CA LEU A 139 8.55 -6.71 -6.15
C LEU A 139 7.07 -6.81 -5.78
N PRO A 140 6.74 -7.33 -4.57
CA PRO A 140 5.37 -7.29 -4.05
C PRO A 140 5.08 -5.91 -3.45
N HIS A 141 3.89 -5.36 -3.71
CA HIS A 141 3.45 -4.07 -3.14
C HIS A 141 2.41 -4.28 -2.04
N SER A 142 1.39 -5.08 -2.30
CA SER A 142 0.26 -5.25 -1.40
C SER A 142 -0.32 -6.67 -1.47
N LEU A 143 -0.89 -7.12 -0.36
CA LEU A 143 -1.45 -8.45 -0.17
C LEU A 143 -2.84 -8.36 0.40
N ILE A 144 -3.76 -9.19 -0.08
CA ILE A 144 -5.06 -9.41 0.54
C ILE A 144 -5.49 -10.88 0.46
N ALA A 145 -6.03 -11.41 1.55
CA ALA A 145 -6.58 -12.77 1.57
C ALA A 145 -8.11 -12.73 1.44
N ASN A 146 -8.69 -13.61 0.62
CA ASN A 146 -10.13 -13.74 0.50
C ASN A 146 -10.74 -14.70 1.55
N ASN A 147 -12.06 -14.85 1.52
CA ASN A 147 -12.79 -15.73 2.44
C ASN A 147 -12.50 -17.23 2.25
N ASN A 148 -11.81 -17.62 1.18
CA ASN A 148 -11.33 -18.98 0.94
C ASN A 148 -9.89 -19.18 1.42
N ASP A 149 -9.30 -18.17 2.09
CA ASP A 149 -7.91 -18.11 2.54
C ASP A 149 -6.90 -18.16 1.37
N GLU A 150 -7.33 -17.83 0.12
CA GLU A 150 -6.50 -17.63 -1.06
C GLU A 150 -5.87 -16.24 -1.00
N LEU A 151 -4.63 -16.11 -1.46
CA LEU A 151 -3.87 -14.85 -1.40
C LEU A 151 -3.82 -14.16 -2.74
N TYR A 152 -4.33 -12.93 -2.82
CA TYR A 152 -4.06 -12.01 -3.92
C TYR A 152 -2.81 -11.19 -3.62
N ILE A 153 -1.99 -10.98 -4.63
CA ILE A 153 -0.70 -10.30 -4.56
C ILE A 153 -0.68 -9.25 -5.67
N LEU A 154 -0.48 -8.02 -5.32
CA LEU A 154 -0.14 -6.91 -6.22
C LEU A 154 1.36 -6.72 -6.20
N GLY A 155 1.96 -6.53 -7.37
CA GLY A 155 3.38 -6.22 -7.49
C GLY A 155 3.72 -5.58 -8.83
N THR A 156 5.01 -5.45 -9.08
CA THR A 156 5.59 -5.03 -10.37
C THR A 156 6.66 -6.00 -10.81
N THR A 157 6.83 -6.11 -12.13
CA THR A 157 7.84 -6.94 -12.78
C THR A 157 8.48 -6.22 -13.96
N ASP A 158 9.73 -6.56 -14.30
CA ASP A 158 10.36 -6.22 -15.59
C ASP A 158 10.60 -7.43 -16.48
N CYS A 159 9.95 -8.56 -16.19
CA CYS A 159 10.14 -9.85 -16.84
C CYS A 159 9.03 -10.18 -17.83
N ASP A 160 9.39 -10.68 -19.00
CA ASP A 160 8.43 -11.22 -19.98
C ASP A 160 8.06 -12.69 -19.70
N ASP A 161 8.73 -13.34 -18.76
CA ASP A 161 8.50 -14.71 -18.30
C ASP A 161 7.90 -14.82 -16.90
N TYR A 162 7.37 -13.70 -16.32
CA TYR A 162 6.62 -13.75 -15.07
C TYR A 162 5.44 -14.74 -15.16
N PRO A 163 5.21 -15.58 -14.15
CA PRO A 163 4.17 -16.60 -14.20
C PRO A 163 2.76 -16.01 -14.34
N VAL A 164 2.16 -16.14 -15.53
CA VAL A 164 0.77 -15.76 -15.79
C VAL A 164 -0.07 -16.96 -16.21
N THR A 165 -1.38 -16.89 -16.00
CA THR A 165 -2.30 -17.96 -16.40
C THR A 165 -2.73 -17.80 -17.86
N THR A 166 -3.03 -18.90 -18.54
CA THR A 166 -3.43 -18.88 -19.97
C THR A 166 -4.75 -18.17 -20.23
N THR A 167 -5.56 -17.94 -19.20
CA THR A 167 -6.84 -17.21 -19.24
C THR A 167 -6.75 -15.80 -18.69
N ALA A 168 -5.54 -15.29 -18.44
CA ALA A 168 -5.31 -13.95 -17.92
C ALA A 168 -5.92 -12.86 -18.82
N PHE A 169 -6.21 -11.72 -18.23
CA PHE A 169 -6.61 -10.51 -18.97
C PHE A 169 -5.52 -10.09 -19.96
N ASP A 170 -4.27 -10.11 -19.54
CA ASP A 170 -3.09 -9.88 -20.38
C ASP A 170 -1.99 -10.89 -20.03
N THR A 171 -1.48 -11.56 -21.06
CA THR A 171 -0.36 -12.50 -20.95
C THR A 171 0.95 -11.92 -21.46
N THR A 172 0.94 -10.64 -21.86
CA THR A 172 2.05 -9.98 -22.52
C THR A 172 2.68 -8.93 -21.62
N PHE A 173 3.97 -9.01 -21.40
CA PHE A 173 4.74 -7.92 -20.82
C PHE A 173 4.89 -6.79 -21.84
N ASN A 174 4.47 -5.59 -21.46
CA ASN A 174 4.52 -4.40 -22.33
C ASN A 174 5.73 -3.51 -22.00
N GLY A 175 6.22 -3.57 -20.76
CA GLY A 175 7.44 -2.93 -20.31
C GLY A 175 7.43 -1.41 -20.38
N GLY A 176 8.60 -0.85 -20.60
CA GLY A 176 8.79 0.61 -20.66
C GLY A 176 10.24 0.98 -20.95
N ASN A 177 10.60 2.20 -20.62
CA ASN A 177 12.00 2.63 -20.67
C ASN A 177 12.70 2.31 -19.36
N ASP A 178 14.01 2.01 -19.43
CA ASP A 178 14.85 1.86 -18.26
C ASP A 178 14.76 3.12 -17.36
N PRO A 179 14.20 3.01 -16.15
CA PRO A 179 14.07 4.15 -15.23
C PRO A 179 15.35 4.43 -14.43
N GLY A 180 16.39 3.63 -14.62
CA GLY A 180 17.62 3.65 -13.82
C GLY A 180 17.54 2.86 -12.53
N VAL A 181 18.66 2.80 -11.81
CA VAL A 181 18.79 2.06 -10.56
C VAL A 181 18.08 2.77 -9.39
N PHE A 182 17.30 2.04 -8.61
CA PHE A 182 16.67 2.49 -7.38
C PHE A 182 17.57 2.12 -6.18
N ASP A 183 18.51 2.98 -5.86
CA ASP A 183 19.49 2.71 -4.80
C ASP A 183 18.83 2.39 -3.43
N GLY A 184 17.65 2.96 -3.15
CA GLY A 184 16.94 2.79 -1.87
C GLY A 184 16.38 1.40 -1.61
N ILE A 185 15.90 0.73 -2.67
CA ILE A 185 15.24 -0.59 -2.58
C ILE A 185 15.99 -1.69 -3.35
N ALA A 186 17.17 -1.38 -3.84
CA ALA A 186 18.01 -2.30 -4.60
C ALA A 186 17.33 -2.89 -5.85
N ALA A 187 16.52 -2.11 -6.57
CA ALA A 187 15.82 -2.55 -7.77
C ALA A 187 16.27 -1.80 -9.04
N HIS A 188 16.19 -2.47 -10.18
CA HIS A 188 16.49 -1.89 -11.49
C HIS A 188 15.67 -2.57 -12.59
N TYR A 189 14.60 -1.94 -13.00
CA TYR A 189 13.70 -2.43 -14.06
C TYR A 189 14.26 -2.12 -15.44
N THR A 190 15.21 -2.94 -15.92
CA THR A 190 15.98 -2.66 -17.14
C THR A 190 15.13 -2.63 -18.40
N ASN A 191 13.99 -3.33 -18.40
CA ASN A 191 13.03 -3.41 -19.49
C ASN A 191 11.80 -2.51 -19.26
N GLY A 192 11.86 -1.60 -18.29
CA GLY A 192 10.67 -0.91 -17.77
C GLY A 192 9.86 -1.82 -16.86
N SER A 193 8.62 -1.47 -16.57
CA SER A 193 7.81 -2.23 -15.60
C SER A 193 6.35 -2.30 -15.98
N ASP A 194 5.73 -3.46 -15.70
CA ASP A 194 4.28 -3.65 -15.68
C ASP A 194 3.79 -4.03 -14.27
N ILE A 195 2.57 -3.64 -13.94
CA ILE A 195 1.86 -4.15 -12.78
C ILE A 195 1.57 -5.64 -13.00
N VAL A 196 1.72 -6.45 -11.95
CA VAL A 196 1.29 -7.85 -11.94
C VAL A 196 0.33 -8.09 -10.79
N ILE A 197 -0.67 -8.93 -11.05
CA ILE A 197 -1.62 -9.39 -10.04
C ILE A 197 -1.67 -10.90 -10.10
N SER A 198 -1.45 -11.56 -8.97
CA SER A 198 -1.43 -13.02 -8.87
C SER A 198 -2.33 -13.49 -7.73
N ARG A 199 -2.98 -14.66 -7.90
CA ARG A 199 -3.75 -15.34 -6.85
C ARG A 199 -3.22 -16.74 -6.62
N LEU A 200 -2.75 -16.98 -5.39
CA LEU A 200 -2.29 -18.29 -4.92
C LEU A 200 -3.40 -19.02 -4.16
N SER A 201 -3.40 -20.36 -4.28
CA SER A 201 -4.26 -21.23 -3.49
C SER A 201 -3.98 -21.10 -1.98
N ALA A 202 -4.95 -21.45 -1.15
CA ALA A 202 -4.88 -21.35 0.31
C ALA A 202 -3.68 -22.09 0.94
N ASP A 203 -3.21 -23.15 0.27
CA ASP A 203 -2.05 -23.96 0.63
C ASP A 203 -0.75 -23.55 -0.11
N GLY A 204 -0.82 -22.56 -0.97
CA GLY A 204 0.33 -22.02 -1.73
C GLY A 204 0.90 -22.96 -2.80
N SER A 205 0.19 -24.04 -3.16
CA SER A 205 0.67 -25.05 -4.10
C SER A 205 0.35 -24.74 -5.56
N GLN A 206 -0.58 -23.80 -5.82
CA GLN A 206 -1.06 -23.49 -7.16
C GLN A 206 -1.19 -21.99 -7.40
N LEU A 207 -0.83 -21.55 -8.60
CA LEU A 207 -1.20 -20.26 -9.14
C LEU A 207 -2.60 -20.37 -9.76
N LEU A 208 -3.60 -19.81 -9.10
CA LEU A 208 -5.01 -19.90 -9.53
C LEU A 208 -5.34 -18.93 -10.66
N SER A 209 -4.79 -17.73 -10.60
CA SER A 209 -4.87 -16.71 -11.64
C SER A 209 -3.70 -15.75 -11.53
N SER A 210 -3.25 -15.22 -12.67
CA SER A 210 -2.18 -14.22 -12.72
C SER A 210 -2.19 -13.51 -14.06
N THR A 211 -1.96 -12.18 -14.06
CA THR A 211 -2.03 -11.31 -15.24
C THR A 211 -1.03 -10.17 -15.13
N TYR A 212 -0.55 -9.69 -16.27
CA TYR A 212 0.01 -8.36 -16.40
C TYR A 212 -1.10 -7.31 -16.51
N VAL A 213 -0.81 -6.07 -16.12
CA VAL A 213 -1.63 -4.89 -16.38
C VAL A 213 -0.70 -3.72 -16.64
N GLY A 214 -0.59 -3.29 -17.88
CA GLY A 214 0.29 -2.20 -18.26
C GLY A 214 0.07 -1.69 -19.66
N GLY A 215 0.85 -0.71 -20.04
CA GLY A 215 0.94 -0.17 -21.39
C GLY A 215 2.40 -0.08 -21.83
N SER A 216 2.72 0.85 -22.72
CA SER A 216 4.08 0.97 -23.30
C SER A 216 5.03 1.85 -22.50
N GLY A 217 4.61 2.38 -21.37
CA GLY A 217 5.44 3.11 -20.41
C GLY A 217 5.63 2.31 -19.13
N ASN A 218 6.30 2.87 -18.13
CA ASN A 218 6.47 2.20 -16.84
C ASN A 218 5.19 2.26 -16.04
N ASP A 219 4.72 1.11 -15.56
CA ASP A 219 3.51 0.96 -14.77
C ASP A 219 3.83 0.39 -13.38
N GLY A 220 3.17 0.87 -12.35
CA GLY A 220 3.37 0.45 -10.96
C GLY A 220 4.56 1.08 -10.24
N ILE A 221 5.33 1.94 -10.91
CA ILE A 221 6.48 2.63 -10.32
C ILE A 221 6.40 4.15 -10.52
N ASN A 222 6.74 4.92 -9.49
CA ASN A 222 6.76 6.38 -9.56
C ASN A 222 8.17 6.98 -9.69
N TYR A 223 9.10 6.26 -10.30
CA TYR A 223 10.49 6.62 -10.50
C TYR A 223 10.81 6.87 -11.98
N ARG A 224 11.79 7.73 -12.24
CA ARG A 224 12.40 7.92 -13.57
C ARG A 224 13.88 8.26 -13.45
N ALA A 225 14.65 7.90 -14.48
CA ALA A 225 16.10 8.11 -14.54
C ALA A 225 16.53 9.57 -14.26
N GLY A 226 17.68 9.72 -13.61
CA GLY A 226 18.30 11.02 -13.34
C GLY A 226 17.70 11.79 -12.16
N GLN A 227 16.85 11.17 -11.36
CA GLN A 227 16.28 11.79 -10.17
C GLN A 227 17.00 11.32 -8.91
N PRO A 228 17.74 12.19 -8.19
CA PRO A 228 18.31 11.85 -6.90
C PRO A 228 17.20 11.52 -5.88
N TYR A 229 17.46 10.58 -4.98
CA TYR A 229 16.53 10.13 -3.94
C TYR A 229 15.95 11.26 -3.08
N SER A 230 16.72 12.31 -2.85
CA SER A 230 16.36 13.46 -2.01
C SER A 230 16.04 14.73 -2.81
N SER A 231 15.71 14.63 -4.09
CA SER A 231 15.39 15.82 -4.87
C SER A 231 14.00 16.33 -4.53
N PRO A 232 13.83 17.62 -4.22
CA PRO A 232 12.52 18.25 -4.17
C PRO A 232 11.81 18.10 -5.51
N GLY A 233 10.49 18.03 -5.47
CA GLY A 233 9.66 17.96 -6.67
C GLY A 233 9.34 16.54 -7.18
N PHE A 234 9.34 15.52 -6.33
CA PHE A 234 8.90 14.16 -6.66
C PHE A 234 7.97 13.61 -5.60
N LEU A 235 7.11 12.65 -6.01
CA LEU A 235 6.20 11.92 -5.12
C LEU A 235 6.93 10.79 -4.36
N ARG A 236 8.16 11.03 -3.97
CA ARG A 236 9.05 10.04 -3.42
C ARG A 236 9.86 10.65 -2.28
N HIS A 237 9.62 10.22 -1.06
CA HIS A 237 10.24 10.81 0.12
C HIS A 237 10.68 9.77 1.16
N ASN A 238 10.05 8.60 1.19
CA ASN A 238 10.33 7.52 2.12
C ASN A 238 10.79 6.26 1.39
N TYR A 239 11.26 5.30 2.18
CA TYR A 239 11.59 3.96 1.71
C TYR A 239 10.42 3.32 0.97
N ALA A 240 10.69 2.76 -0.20
CA ALA A 240 9.74 2.09 -1.07
C ALA A 240 8.58 2.97 -1.63
N ASP A 241 8.67 4.31 -1.54
CA ASP A 241 7.69 5.18 -2.19
C ASP A 241 7.67 4.98 -3.73
N GLU A 242 8.77 4.46 -4.28
CA GLU A 242 8.90 4.15 -5.72
C GLU A 242 7.93 3.08 -6.22
N VAL A 243 7.49 2.20 -5.33
CA VAL A 243 6.73 0.98 -5.66
C VAL A 243 5.47 0.86 -4.81
N ARG A 244 4.78 1.97 -4.55
CA ARG A 244 3.53 1.96 -3.78
C ARG A 244 2.32 1.68 -4.66
N GLY A 245 1.42 0.90 -4.11
CA GLY A 245 0.10 0.59 -4.63
C GLY A 245 -0.61 -0.33 -3.67
N GLU A 246 -1.92 -0.43 -3.78
CA GLU A 246 -2.72 -1.27 -2.89
C GLU A 246 -3.74 -2.09 -3.66
N ILE A 247 -4.02 -3.27 -3.14
CA ILE A 247 -5.04 -4.20 -3.61
C ILE A 247 -6.08 -4.41 -2.52
N ASP A 248 -7.36 -4.34 -2.89
CA ASP A 248 -8.50 -4.70 -2.05
C ASP A 248 -9.50 -5.56 -2.83
N ILE A 249 -10.41 -6.24 -2.16
CA ILE A 249 -11.39 -7.13 -2.79
C ILE A 249 -12.80 -6.89 -2.22
N ASP A 250 -13.82 -6.97 -3.08
CA ASP A 250 -15.22 -6.96 -2.64
C ASP A 250 -15.69 -8.37 -2.16
N GLN A 251 -16.92 -8.45 -1.68
CA GLN A 251 -17.51 -9.71 -1.20
C GLN A 251 -17.63 -10.79 -2.30
N SER A 252 -17.56 -10.40 -3.57
CA SER A 252 -17.54 -11.29 -4.72
C SER A 252 -16.13 -11.66 -5.16
N ASN A 253 -15.11 -11.20 -4.42
CA ASN A 253 -13.70 -11.31 -4.71
C ASN A 253 -13.27 -10.57 -5.99
N ASN A 254 -14.06 -9.62 -6.51
CA ASN A 254 -13.54 -8.73 -7.53
C ASN A 254 -12.41 -7.89 -6.94
N VAL A 255 -11.38 -7.70 -7.74
CA VAL A 255 -10.13 -7.08 -7.32
C VAL A 255 -10.14 -5.60 -7.68
N TYR A 256 -9.83 -4.76 -6.72
CA TYR A 256 -9.61 -3.33 -6.90
C TYR A 256 -8.14 -3.02 -6.67
N VAL A 257 -7.56 -2.25 -7.56
CA VAL A 257 -6.15 -1.85 -7.49
C VAL A 257 -6.03 -0.35 -7.68
N VAL A 258 -5.15 0.23 -6.88
CA VAL A 258 -4.64 1.58 -7.07
C VAL A 258 -3.12 1.55 -7.17
N SER A 259 -2.58 2.33 -8.09
CA SER A 259 -1.15 2.46 -8.33
C SER A 259 -0.87 3.70 -9.18
N CYS A 260 0.16 3.67 -10.00
CA CYS A 260 0.50 4.74 -10.94
C CYS A 260 0.95 4.20 -12.30
N THR A 261 0.88 5.05 -13.34
CA THR A 261 1.25 4.69 -14.70
C THR A 261 1.90 5.87 -15.43
N ARG A 262 2.88 5.56 -16.28
CA ARG A 262 3.43 6.48 -17.29
C ARG A 262 2.96 6.13 -18.71
N SER A 263 2.07 5.15 -18.82
CA SER A 263 1.57 4.65 -20.09
C SER A 263 0.39 5.48 -20.60
N ALA A 264 0.60 6.28 -21.63
CA ALA A 264 -0.50 6.99 -22.29
C ALA A 264 -1.56 6.02 -22.87
N ASN A 265 -1.17 4.78 -23.15
CA ASN A 265 -2.02 3.68 -23.61
C ASN A 265 -2.33 2.66 -22.51
N PHE A 266 -2.24 3.02 -21.23
CA PHE A 266 -2.70 2.17 -20.12
C PHE A 266 -4.11 1.64 -20.41
N PRO A 267 -4.44 0.37 -20.12
CA PRO A 267 -5.73 -0.22 -20.45
C PRO A 267 -6.86 0.46 -19.65
N ARG A 268 -7.55 1.39 -20.32
CA ARG A 268 -8.72 2.13 -19.78
C ARG A 268 -10.01 1.65 -20.42
N THR A 269 -11.08 1.68 -19.65
CA THR A 269 -12.42 1.35 -20.18
C THR A 269 -13.18 2.62 -20.56
N ALA A 270 -14.09 2.50 -21.51
CA ALA A 270 -14.96 3.59 -21.90
C ALA A 270 -15.90 4.00 -20.75
N SER A 271 -16.31 5.27 -20.72
CA SER A 271 -17.30 5.81 -19.77
C SER A 271 -16.82 5.92 -18.32
N THR A 272 -15.53 5.90 -18.05
CA THR A 272 -14.97 6.28 -16.75
C THR A 272 -14.93 7.80 -16.57
N PHE A 273 -14.81 8.27 -15.32
CA PHE A 273 -14.84 9.71 -15.02
C PHE A 273 -13.66 10.49 -15.63
N GLN A 274 -12.54 9.83 -15.88
CA GLN A 274 -11.40 10.38 -16.64
C GLN A 274 -10.97 9.35 -17.70
N SER A 275 -11.06 9.73 -18.96
CA SER A 275 -10.75 8.85 -20.10
C SER A 275 -9.41 9.16 -20.78
N SER A 276 -8.72 10.19 -20.33
CA SER A 276 -7.45 10.66 -20.90
C SER A 276 -6.34 10.62 -19.86
N PHE A 277 -5.16 10.23 -20.29
CA PHE A 277 -3.92 10.41 -19.54
C PHE A 277 -3.60 11.91 -19.42
N GLY A 278 -3.28 12.37 -18.23
CA GLY A 278 -3.17 13.81 -17.93
C GLY A 278 -1.75 14.35 -18.03
N GLY A 279 -0.76 13.62 -17.55
CA GLY A 279 0.55 14.18 -17.33
C GLY A 279 1.75 13.25 -17.52
N GLY A 280 2.79 13.48 -16.74
CA GLY A 280 4.01 12.68 -16.77
C GLY A 280 3.86 11.32 -16.09
N LEU A 281 3.10 11.28 -15.01
CA LEU A 281 2.68 10.11 -14.24
C LEU A 281 1.26 10.36 -13.76
N ASP A 282 0.33 9.45 -13.99
CA ASP A 282 -1.01 9.52 -13.42
C ASP A 282 -1.22 8.38 -12.42
N ALA A 283 -2.04 8.58 -11.42
CA ALA A 283 -2.63 7.48 -10.68
C ALA A 283 -3.44 6.59 -11.62
N CYS A 284 -3.42 5.28 -11.43
CA CYS A 284 -4.34 4.35 -12.07
C CYS A 284 -5.21 3.68 -11.03
N VAL A 285 -6.50 3.53 -11.37
CA VAL A 285 -7.51 2.90 -10.51
C VAL A 285 -8.32 1.97 -11.38
N PHE A 286 -8.39 0.69 -11.00
CA PHE A 286 -9.12 -0.28 -11.81
C PHE A 286 -9.74 -1.41 -10.98
N LYS A 287 -10.76 -2.04 -11.57
CA LYS A 287 -11.44 -3.22 -11.04
C LYS A 287 -11.34 -4.37 -12.04
N MET A 288 -10.96 -5.55 -11.55
CA MET A 288 -10.95 -6.79 -12.31
C MET A 288 -11.91 -7.81 -11.71
N ASP A 289 -12.31 -8.79 -12.52
CA ASP A 289 -13.02 -9.95 -12.00
C ASP A 289 -12.14 -10.79 -11.06
N ALA A 290 -12.77 -11.64 -10.24
CA ALA A 290 -12.10 -12.48 -9.25
C ALA A 290 -11.06 -13.45 -9.84
N ASN A 291 -11.14 -13.77 -11.13
CA ASN A 291 -10.25 -14.70 -11.80
C ASN A 291 -9.17 -13.99 -12.63
N LEU A 292 -9.14 -12.65 -12.59
CA LEU A 292 -8.18 -11.82 -13.35
C LEU A 292 -8.24 -12.06 -14.87
N THR A 293 -9.43 -12.41 -15.38
CA THR A 293 -9.64 -12.70 -16.80
C THR A 293 -10.17 -11.51 -17.58
N SER A 294 -10.74 -10.52 -16.88
CA SER A 294 -11.31 -9.33 -17.51
C SER A 294 -11.19 -8.08 -16.65
N MET A 295 -10.93 -6.96 -17.32
CA MET A 295 -10.99 -5.62 -16.74
C MET A 295 -12.46 -5.19 -16.68
N VAL A 296 -13.02 -5.08 -15.47
CA VAL A 296 -14.42 -4.62 -15.29
C VAL A 296 -14.52 -3.14 -15.60
N TRP A 297 -13.65 -2.34 -15.04
CA TRP A 297 -13.42 -0.94 -15.42
C TRP A 297 -12.01 -0.50 -15.02
N SER A 298 -11.49 0.50 -15.71
CA SER A 298 -10.18 1.10 -15.45
C SER A 298 -10.14 2.55 -15.90
N THR A 299 -9.47 3.38 -15.11
CA THR A 299 -9.23 4.79 -15.38
C THR A 299 -7.83 5.19 -14.98
N THR A 300 -7.28 6.20 -15.65
CA THR A 300 -6.19 7.01 -15.09
C THR A 300 -6.80 8.21 -14.38
N PHE A 301 -6.11 8.72 -13.37
CA PHE A 301 -6.61 9.77 -12.51
C PHE A 301 -5.49 10.73 -12.13
N GLY A 302 -5.48 11.89 -12.75
CA GLY A 302 -4.41 12.85 -12.58
C GLY A 302 -4.63 14.16 -13.32
N GLY A 303 -3.71 15.10 -13.12
CA GLY A 303 -3.63 16.37 -13.82
C GLY A 303 -2.47 16.40 -14.82
N THR A 304 -1.75 17.53 -14.87
CA THR A 304 -0.68 17.72 -15.88
C THR A 304 0.72 17.42 -15.38
N ASP A 305 0.90 17.17 -14.10
CA ASP A 305 2.18 16.80 -13.47
C ASP A 305 2.11 15.36 -12.93
N ASP A 306 3.01 14.96 -12.05
CA ASP A 306 3.06 13.60 -11.50
C ASP A 306 1.97 13.41 -10.42
N ASP A 307 1.19 12.33 -10.55
CA ASP A 307 0.11 11.92 -9.64
C ASP A 307 0.21 10.41 -9.37
N ALA A 308 0.08 9.98 -8.12
CA ALA A 308 0.15 8.57 -7.76
C ALA A 308 -0.86 8.21 -6.66
N ALA A 309 -1.53 7.07 -6.79
CA ALA A 309 -2.41 6.53 -5.77
C ALA A 309 -1.68 5.44 -4.97
N TYR A 310 -1.84 5.45 -3.65
CA TYR A 310 -1.11 4.57 -2.74
C TYR A 310 -2.01 3.66 -1.93
N SER A 311 -3.25 4.06 -1.67
CA SER A 311 -4.14 3.31 -0.80
C SER A 311 -5.59 3.38 -1.26
N VAL A 312 -6.33 2.29 -1.05
CA VAL A 312 -7.74 2.14 -1.40
C VAL A 312 -8.50 1.46 -0.27
N SER A 313 -9.71 1.94 0.01
CA SER A 313 -10.65 1.30 0.92
C SER A 313 -12.05 1.30 0.31
N ILE A 314 -12.78 0.19 0.43
CA ILE A 314 -14.10 0.00 -0.17
C ILE A 314 -15.20 0.30 0.85
N ASP A 315 -16.15 1.16 0.51
CA ASP A 315 -17.27 1.51 1.38
C ASP A 315 -18.38 0.42 1.38
N ASN A 316 -19.38 0.59 2.27
CA ASN A 316 -20.51 -0.34 2.38
C ASN A 316 -21.40 -0.40 1.12
N ASN A 317 -21.21 0.49 0.15
CA ASN A 317 -21.92 0.54 -1.13
C ASN A 317 -21.05 0.08 -2.31
N GLU A 318 -19.87 -0.45 -2.01
CA GLU A 318 -18.82 -0.83 -2.97
C GLU A 318 -18.20 0.36 -3.74
N ASN A 319 -18.34 1.60 -3.26
CA ASN A 319 -17.59 2.73 -3.78
C ASN A 319 -16.18 2.73 -3.17
N LEU A 320 -15.24 3.41 -3.83
CA LEU A 320 -13.84 3.44 -3.43
C LEU A 320 -13.46 4.78 -2.83
N PHE A 321 -12.75 4.74 -1.72
CA PHE A 321 -11.93 5.85 -1.27
C PHE A 321 -10.49 5.56 -1.65
N VAL A 322 -9.89 6.51 -2.39
CA VAL A 322 -8.51 6.42 -2.89
C VAL A 322 -7.72 7.57 -2.35
N ALA A 323 -6.51 7.32 -1.89
CA ALA A 323 -5.62 8.37 -1.42
C ALA A 323 -4.21 8.23 -2.01
N GLY A 324 -3.50 9.36 -2.08
CA GLY A 324 -2.16 9.39 -2.64
C GLY A 324 -1.54 10.78 -2.59
N GLY A 325 -0.62 11.03 -3.52
CA GLY A 325 0.05 12.31 -3.70
C GLY A 325 -0.15 12.87 -5.11
N THR A 326 -0.19 14.19 -5.21
CA THR A 326 -0.31 14.93 -6.47
C THR A 326 0.63 16.12 -6.49
N ARG A 327 1.21 16.39 -7.66
CA ARG A 327 1.94 17.61 -7.97
C ARG A 327 1.15 18.52 -8.92
N SER A 328 -0.02 18.05 -9.33
CA SER A 328 -0.85 18.72 -10.32
C SER A 328 -1.73 19.79 -9.69
N SER A 329 -1.52 21.05 -10.03
CA SER A 329 -2.41 22.14 -9.62
C SER A 329 -3.81 22.08 -10.26
N ASN A 330 -3.98 21.21 -11.24
CA ASN A 330 -5.23 20.92 -11.94
C ASN A 330 -5.70 19.48 -11.73
N PHE A 331 -5.29 18.82 -10.64
CA PHE A 331 -5.82 17.51 -10.25
C PHE A 331 -7.35 17.56 -10.16
N PRO A 332 -8.07 16.53 -10.63
CA PRO A 332 -9.53 16.53 -10.62
C PRO A 332 -10.10 16.52 -9.20
N VAL A 333 -10.66 17.66 -8.78
CA VAL A 333 -11.34 17.82 -7.48
C VAL A 333 -12.79 18.25 -7.69
N THR A 334 -13.63 18.06 -6.65
CA THR A 334 -15.03 18.43 -6.69
C THR A 334 -15.34 19.61 -5.80
N SER A 335 -16.33 20.44 -6.18
CA SER A 335 -16.77 21.58 -5.37
C SER A 335 -17.40 21.12 -4.05
N GLY A 336 -17.21 21.91 -2.98
CA GLY A 336 -17.82 21.65 -1.67
C GLY A 336 -17.02 20.69 -0.78
N THR A 337 -15.86 20.25 -1.19
CA THR A 337 -14.93 19.45 -0.37
C THR A 337 -13.99 20.33 0.46
N VAL A 338 -13.16 19.73 1.29
CA VAL A 338 -12.28 20.44 2.25
C VAL A 338 -11.33 21.41 1.56
N SER A 339 -10.75 21.04 0.41
CA SER A 339 -9.92 21.93 -0.40
C SER A 339 -10.03 21.62 -1.89
N ASN A 340 -10.31 22.66 -2.68
CA ASN A 340 -10.34 22.58 -4.13
C ASN A 340 -9.08 23.21 -4.78
N THR A 341 -8.11 23.56 -3.97
CA THR A 341 -6.93 24.31 -4.41
C THR A 341 -5.69 23.56 -3.96
N PHE A 342 -4.78 23.36 -4.90
CA PHE A 342 -3.41 22.91 -4.61
C PHE A 342 -2.74 23.94 -3.69
N ALA A 343 -2.27 23.48 -2.53
CA ALA A 343 -1.70 24.37 -1.53
C ALA A 343 -0.29 24.83 -1.90
N GLY A 344 0.35 24.15 -2.83
CA GLY A 344 1.68 24.48 -3.33
C GLY A 344 2.77 23.58 -2.73
N GLY A 345 4.03 24.00 -2.90
CA GLY A 345 5.17 23.18 -2.52
C GLY A 345 5.47 22.07 -3.53
N ASP A 346 6.07 21.00 -3.05
CA ASP A 346 6.51 19.89 -3.90
C ASP A 346 5.37 18.92 -4.24
N ALA A 347 4.45 18.69 -3.32
CA ALA A 347 3.28 17.84 -3.53
C ALA A 347 2.21 18.09 -2.46
N ASP A 348 0.94 17.87 -2.80
CA ASP A 348 -0.17 17.75 -1.85
C ASP A 348 -0.68 16.30 -1.79
N GLY A 349 -1.22 15.89 -0.66
CA GLY A 349 -2.06 14.72 -0.58
C GLY A 349 -3.39 14.93 -1.31
N PHE A 350 -4.01 13.84 -1.74
CA PHE A 350 -5.39 13.85 -2.23
C PHE A 350 -6.22 12.72 -1.61
N ILE A 351 -7.53 12.93 -1.55
CA ILE A 351 -8.52 11.90 -1.22
C ILE A 351 -9.61 11.97 -2.27
N ALA A 352 -9.96 10.84 -2.87
CA ALA A 352 -11.01 10.73 -3.88
C ALA A 352 -12.03 9.66 -3.51
N HIS A 353 -13.32 9.97 -3.65
CA HIS A 353 -14.43 9.04 -3.51
C HIS A 353 -14.98 8.76 -4.91
N ILE A 354 -14.82 7.54 -5.39
CA ILE A 354 -15.15 7.10 -6.75
C ILE A 354 -16.30 6.10 -6.66
N ASN A 355 -17.31 6.22 -7.53
CA ASN A 355 -18.41 5.26 -7.54
C ASN A 355 -17.92 3.87 -7.99
N LYS A 356 -18.62 2.83 -7.57
CA LYS A 356 -18.27 1.41 -7.80
C LYS A 356 -18.08 1.00 -9.27
N ASN A 357 -18.59 1.80 -10.20
CA ASN A 357 -18.48 1.56 -11.64
C ASN A 357 -17.35 2.36 -12.30
N GLY A 358 -16.59 3.17 -11.55
CA GLY A 358 -15.55 4.03 -12.09
C GLY A 358 -16.03 5.17 -12.99
N GLN A 359 -17.35 5.44 -13.04
CA GLN A 359 -17.95 6.40 -13.97
C GLN A 359 -18.10 7.81 -13.39
N GLN A 360 -18.05 7.93 -12.07
CA GLN A 360 -18.25 9.19 -11.37
C GLN A 360 -17.24 9.39 -10.25
N LEU A 361 -16.63 10.54 -10.25
CA LEU A 361 -15.92 11.10 -9.10
C LEU A 361 -16.96 11.75 -8.19
N ILE A 362 -17.35 11.05 -7.11
CA ILE A 362 -18.39 11.49 -6.16
C ILE A 362 -17.91 12.70 -5.37
N ALA A 363 -16.69 12.61 -4.83
CA ALA A 363 -16.00 13.68 -4.13
C ALA A 363 -14.49 13.53 -4.32
N SER A 364 -13.77 14.65 -4.40
CA SER A 364 -12.31 14.65 -4.44
C SER A 364 -11.78 15.96 -3.88
N THR A 365 -10.73 15.90 -3.07
CA THR A 365 -10.13 17.03 -2.37
C THR A 365 -8.63 16.94 -2.36
N TYR A 366 -7.94 18.07 -2.45
CA TYR A 366 -6.56 18.18 -1.98
C TYR A 366 -6.53 18.14 -0.45
N TYR A 367 -5.40 17.71 0.09
CA TYR A 367 -5.12 17.81 1.51
C TYR A 367 -3.63 18.02 1.76
N GLY A 368 -3.22 19.27 1.82
CA GLY A 368 -1.85 19.73 1.99
C GLY A 368 -1.78 21.18 2.45
N PHE A 369 -0.58 21.70 2.77
CA PHE A 369 -0.37 23.05 3.36
C PHE A 369 0.89 23.78 2.85
N GLY A 370 1.32 23.56 1.64
CA GLY A 370 2.29 24.43 0.96
C GLY A 370 3.75 23.98 0.99
N ASP A 371 4.03 22.80 1.49
CA ASP A 371 5.32 22.13 1.36
C ASP A 371 5.14 20.76 0.71
N TYR A 372 5.85 19.73 1.16
CA TYR A 372 5.62 18.36 0.75
C TYR A 372 4.60 17.69 1.68
N ASP A 373 3.48 17.29 1.12
CA ASP A 373 2.41 16.59 1.83
C ASP A 373 1.95 15.40 1.01
N GLN A 374 1.84 14.22 1.61
CA GLN A 374 1.27 13.04 0.95
C GLN A 374 0.42 12.21 1.91
N ILE A 375 -0.55 11.50 1.36
CA ILE A 375 -1.36 10.52 2.09
C ILE A 375 -0.94 9.13 1.64
N TYR A 376 -0.57 8.28 2.58
CA TYR A 376 -0.08 6.92 2.32
C TYR A 376 -1.12 5.84 2.58
N PHE A 377 -2.09 6.10 3.48
CA PHE A 377 -3.13 5.15 3.81
C PHE A 377 -4.48 5.83 3.96
N VAL A 378 -5.53 5.14 3.51
CA VAL A 378 -6.93 5.50 3.72
C VAL A 378 -7.68 4.30 4.28
N GLU A 379 -8.46 4.53 5.34
CA GLU A 379 -9.28 3.52 5.98
C GLU A 379 -10.66 4.07 6.32
N LEU A 380 -11.65 3.20 6.38
CA LEU A 380 -13.03 3.57 6.68
C LEU A 380 -13.49 2.97 8.00
N ASP A 381 -14.23 3.73 8.80
CA ASP A 381 -14.99 3.15 9.89
C ASP A 381 -16.34 2.59 9.41
N LYS A 382 -17.07 1.90 10.30
CA LYS A 382 -18.37 1.28 9.97
C LYS A 382 -19.44 2.25 9.49
N ALA A 383 -19.25 3.54 9.72
CA ALA A 383 -20.15 4.62 9.27
C ALA A 383 -19.59 5.34 8.03
N ASN A 384 -18.55 4.78 7.40
CA ASN A 384 -17.82 5.31 6.25
C ASN A 384 -17.13 6.67 6.51
N TYR A 385 -16.84 7.03 7.78
CA TYR A 385 -15.93 8.14 8.01
C TYR A 385 -14.52 7.75 7.54
N VAL A 386 -13.85 8.69 6.92
CA VAL A 386 -12.58 8.48 6.26
C VAL A 386 -11.44 8.85 7.20
N TYR A 387 -10.53 7.93 7.43
CA TYR A 387 -9.29 8.15 8.17
C TYR A 387 -8.13 8.07 7.19
N VAL A 388 -7.22 9.03 7.29
CA VAL A 388 -6.01 9.03 6.49
C VAL A 388 -4.78 9.18 7.37
N LEU A 389 -3.72 8.48 6.96
CA LEU A 389 -2.37 8.62 7.50
C LEU A 389 -1.48 9.22 6.41
N GLY A 390 -0.74 10.26 6.75
CA GLY A 390 0.16 10.90 5.81
C GLY A 390 1.39 11.52 6.47
N GLN A 391 2.24 12.09 5.63
CA GLN A 391 3.43 12.83 6.00
C GLN A 391 3.33 14.27 5.51
N ALA A 392 3.85 15.18 6.30
CA ALA A 392 3.92 16.59 6.00
C ALA A 392 5.27 17.17 6.39
N ASP A 393 5.86 17.94 5.51
CA ASP A 393 7.05 18.73 5.80
C ASP A 393 6.65 20.12 6.32
N ASN A 394 7.38 20.65 7.30
CA ASN A 394 7.31 22.01 7.87
C ASN A 394 5.94 22.55 8.37
N ALA A 395 4.82 22.04 7.89
CA ALA A 395 3.49 22.61 8.15
C ALA A 395 2.64 21.78 9.12
N ALA A 396 3.23 20.81 9.83
CA ALA A 396 2.48 19.85 10.64
C ALA A 396 1.57 20.47 11.71
N SER A 397 1.84 21.71 12.16
CA SER A 397 0.94 22.44 13.05
C SER A 397 -0.41 22.77 12.42
N ASN A 398 -0.48 22.93 11.10
CA ASN A 398 -1.70 23.21 10.35
C ASN A 398 -2.65 21.99 10.32
N TYR A 399 -2.10 20.77 10.52
CA TYR A 399 -2.88 19.55 10.62
C TYR A 399 -3.54 19.33 11.98
N ILE A 400 -3.27 20.17 12.99
CA ILE A 400 -3.82 19.98 14.32
C ILE A 400 -5.21 20.63 14.41
N LYS A 401 -6.25 19.80 14.50
CA LYS A 401 -7.64 20.22 14.64
C LYS A 401 -8.37 19.30 15.61
N ASN A 402 -8.96 19.84 16.69
CA ASN A 402 -9.77 19.09 17.66
C ASN A 402 -9.07 17.83 18.22
N ALA A 403 -7.75 17.81 18.28
CA ALA A 403 -6.97 16.67 18.72
C ALA A 403 -6.82 16.67 20.25
N ALA A 404 -7.03 15.51 20.87
CA ALA A 404 -6.73 15.32 22.30
C ALA A 404 -5.22 15.18 22.56
N TYR A 405 -4.46 14.74 21.54
CA TYR A 405 -3.01 14.67 21.54
C TYR A 405 -2.49 15.28 20.25
N SER A 406 -1.38 15.99 20.33
CA SER A 406 -0.70 16.51 19.15
C SER A 406 0.75 16.83 19.47
N LYS A 407 1.60 16.77 18.45
CA LYS A 407 2.98 17.26 18.53
C LYS A 407 3.17 18.35 17.48
N VAL A 408 3.35 19.56 17.92
CA VAL A 408 3.74 20.69 17.06
C VAL A 408 5.06 20.33 16.38
N ASN A 409 5.17 20.52 15.08
CA ASN A 409 6.30 20.11 14.23
C ASN A 409 6.51 18.58 14.15
N GLY A 410 5.46 17.77 14.30
CA GLY A 410 5.48 16.37 13.89
C GLY A 410 5.53 16.26 12.36
N GLY A 411 6.23 15.28 11.82
CA GLY A 411 6.31 15.05 10.36
C GLY A 411 5.22 14.14 9.80
N GLN A 412 4.36 13.59 10.67
CA GLN A 412 3.30 12.66 10.29
C GLN A 412 1.96 13.14 10.84
N PHE A 413 0.88 12.82 10.15
CA PHE A 413 -0.47 13.17 10.58
C PHE A 413 -1.46 12.01 10.44
N ILE A 414 -2.49 11.99 11.29
CA ILE A 414 -3.74 11.26 11.06
C ILE A 414 -4.88 12.26 11.06
N SER A 415 -5.78 12.10 10.10
CA SER A 415 -6.94 12.97 9.94
C SER A 415 -8.21 12.17 9.70
N LYS A 416 -9.34 12.66 10.24
CA LYS A 416 -10.67 12.08 10.04
C LYS A 416 -11.58 13.05 9.30
N PHE A 417 -12.21 12.56 8.24
CA PHE A 417 -13.15 13.31 7.40
C PHE A 417 -14.55 12.71 7.43
N THR A 418 -15.53 13.52 7.05
CA THR A 418 -16.87 13.04 6.67
C THR A 418 -16.80 12.17 5.42
N PRO A 419 -17.77 11.26 5.20
CA PRO A 419 -17.85 10.45 3.98
C PRO A 419 -17.97 11.27 2.67
N GLN A 420 -18.46 12.50 2.75
CA GLN A 420 -18.58 13.44 1.63
C GLN A 420 -17.30 14.25 1.36
N LEU A 421 -16.27 14.10 2.20
CA LEU A 421 -15.03 14.87 2.17
C LEU A 421 -15.24 16.39 2.27
N ASP A 422 -16.41 16.82 2.77
CA ASP A 422 -16.78 18.24 2.92
C ASP A 422 -16.29 18.85 4.25
N SER A 423 -15.91 18.00 5.20
CA SER A 423 -15.50 18.45 6.53
C SER A 423 -14.39 17.59 7.13
N LEU A 424 -13.32 18.25 7.59
CA LEU A 424 -12.33 17.69 8.49
C LEU A 424 -12.89 17.69 9.91
N ILE A 425 -13.05 16.52 10.52
CA ILE A 425 -13.63 16.35 11.87
C ILE A 425 -12.57 16.60 12.94
N TRP A 426 -11.47 15.87 12.85
CA TRP A 426 -10.29 16.09 13.66
C TRP A 426 -9.02 15.66 12.92
N SER A 427 -7.90 16.20 13.35
CA SER A 427 -6.59 15.83 12.84
C SER A 427 -5.53 16.04 13.91
N THR A 428 -4.55 15.18 13.94
CA THR A 428 -3.40 15.26 14.84
C THR A 428 -2.10 15.02 14.09
N SER A 429 -1.00 15.53 14.63
CA SER A 429 0.34 15.27 14.15
C SER A 429 1.23 14.67 15.24
N TRP A 430 2.22 13.85 14.81
CA TRP A 430 3.22 13.25 15.69
C TRP A 430 4.52 12.96 14.92
N GLY A 431 5.40 12.16 15.52
CA GLY A 431 6.68 11.81 14.93
C GLY A 431 7.73 12.90 15.09
N ARG A 432 8.81 12.82 14.34
CA ARG A 432 9.83 13.87 14.22
C ARG A 432 9.47 14.76 13.03
N GLY A 433 9.73 16.06 13.16
CA GLY A 433 9.73 16.97 12.02
C GLY A 433 10.91 16.66 11.10
N LEU A 434 10.92 17.31 9.94
CA LEU A 434 11.86 17.20 8.82
C LEU A 434 13.25 16.69 9.11
N GLY A 435 13.78 15.93 8.15
CA GLY A 435 15.18 15.57 8.04
C GLY A 435 15.58 14.30 8.77
N VAL A 436 14.62 13.48 9.21
CA VAL A 436 14.90 12.13 9.70
C VAL A 436 14.15 11.15 8.80
N THR A 437 14.87 10.56 7.87
CA THR A 437 14.48 9.29 7.26
C THR A 437 14.31 8.28 8.40
N ASP A 438 13.09 7.79 8.60
CA ASP A 438 12.83 6.68 9.51
C ASP A 438 13.41 5.39 8.95
#